data_2a40c65096232a72f2e6b02dccb890fe
#
_entry.id   2a40c65096232a72f2e6b02dccb890fe
#
_cell.length_a   1.000
_cell.length_b   1.000
_cell.length_c   1.000
_cell.angle_alpha   90.00
_cell.angle_beta   90.00
_cell.angle_gamma   90.00
#
_symmetry.space_group_name_H-M   'P 1'
#
loop_
_entity.id
_entity.type
_entity.pdbx_description
1 polymer ?
#
loop_
_entity_poly.entity_id
_entity_poly.type
_entity_poly.pdbx_seq_one_letter_code
_entity_poly.pdbx_strand_id
1 'polypeptide(L)'
;MNKRDFPRIHFYDQDFVDIYDRTWAWISDYWTAGGSESGIAGGKFFFYPPERRLDQLEQIFSSFFLVYSNRIYAASNGLDALYSKQEESGAIRCSYDVDSGASVRDAENPDGIGLPLFAWAEYNLYHKTANKKRVKEVMPALQRHYAWLEGSCKRANGLYEVPVAATGMAGSPRGAAMYHVDFNAAMAVNALYMSALGDILNDKEIGFQYKRNYFSLKTRINNMMWNREDGFYYSIDAEERQVPVKTIGGFWPLLAEIPNEERAEALIEHLTNPATFGTENPFPSLAANSPDYDKRGLGYRGSV
;
A
#
# COMPACT_ATOMS: atom_id res chain seq x y z
N MET A 1 -3.49 -16.65 26.42
CA MET A 1 -4.43 -16.00 25.51
C MET A 1 -5.72 -16.81 25.44
N ASN A 2 -6.90 -16.22 25.59
CA ASN A 2 -8.15 -16.96 25.56
C ASN A 2 -8.55 -17.22 24.10
N LYS A 3 -8.46 -18.47 23.62
CA LYS A 3 -8.82 -18.86 22.23
C LYS A 3 -10.26 -18.47 21.82
N ARG A 4 -11.13 -18.06 22.76
CA ARG A 4 -12.52 -17.62 22.48
C ARG A 4 -12.61 -16.23 21.87
N ASP A 5 -11.54 -15.43 21.97
CA ASP A 5 -11.52 -14.04 21.54
C ASP A 5 -11.09 -13.87 20.08
N PHE A 6 -10.64 -14.95 19.45
CA PHE A 6 -10.25 -14.97 18.04
C PHE A 6 -11.29 -15.66 17.16
N PRO A 7 -11.38 -15.29 15.88
CA PRO A 7 -12.16 -16.05 14.92
C PRO A 7 -11.70 -17.51 14.91
N ARG A 8 -12.64 -18.44 14.95
CA ARG A 8 -12.31 -19.86 14.85
C ARG A 8 -12.29 -20.24 13.38
N ILE A 9 -11.20 -20.90 12.97
CA ILE A 9 -11.13 -21.54 11.67
C ILE A 9 -11.34 -23.04 11.82
N HIS A 10 -12.04 -23.62 10.86
CA HIS A 10 -12.14 -25.05 10.66
C HIS A 10 -11.61 -25.35 9.28
N PHE A 11 -10.50 -26.05 9.21
CA PHE A 11 -9.88 -26.41 7.96
C PHE A 11 -9.55 -27.92 7.99
N TYR A 12 -9.63 -28.58 6.85
CA TYR A 12 -9.36 -30.02 6.76
C TYR A 12 -7.86 -30.34 6.91
N ASP A 13 -7.00 -29.36 6.64
CA ASP A 13 -5.55 -29.47 6.77
C ASP A 13 -5.12 -28.81 8.09
N GLN A 14 -4.54 -29.62 8.99
CA GLN A 14 -4.12 -29.19 10.30
C GLN A 14 -2.96 -28.19 10.26
N ASP A 15 -2.11 -28.23 9.23
CA ASP A 15 -0.98 -27.31 9.09
C ASP A 15 -1.47 -25.86 8.95
N PHE A 16 -2.58 -25.63 8.23
CA PHE A 16 -3.20 -24.29 8.14
C PHE A 16 -3.75 -23.81 9.48
N VAL A 17 -4.33 -24.69 10.29
CA VAL A 17 -4.81 -24.36 11.64
C VAL A 17 -3.63 -23.99 12.54
N ASP A 18 -2.54 -24.75 12.46
CA ASP A 18 -1.33 -24.53 13.24
C ASP A 18 -0.63 -23.21 12.86
N ILE A 19 -0.57 -22.88 11.57
CA ILE A 19 -0.05 -21.59 11.07
C ILE A 19 -0.92 -20.45 11.60
N TYR A 20 -2.23 -20.58 11.55
CA TYR A 20 -3.16 -19.58 12.06
C TYR A 20 -2.95 -19.33 13.56
N ASP A 21 -2.91 -20.40 14.38
CA ASP A 21 -2.70 -20.30 15.83
C ASP A 21 -1.32 -19.67 16.18
N ARG A 22 -0.27 -20.05 15.44
CA ARG A 22 1.09 -19.48 15.59
C ARG A 22 1.13 -18.01 15.21
N THR A 23 0.43 -17.61 14.16
CA THR A 23 0.38 -16.21 13.70
C THR A 23 -0.21 -15.30 14.78
N TRP A 24 -1.30 -15.71 15.44
CA TRP A 24 -1.87 -14.93 16.54
C TRP A 24 -0.95 -14.87 17.78
N ALA A 25 -0.26 -15.96 18.08
CA ALA A 25 0.75 -15.95 19.16
C ALA A 25 1.88 -14.98 18.84
N TRP A 26 2.38 -15.02 17.61
CA TRP A 26 3.44 -14.14 17.13
C TRP A 26 3.03 -12.65 17.15
N ILE A 27 1.81 -12.32 16.71
CA ILE A 27 1.26 -10.96 16.81
C ILE A 27 1.26 -10.48 18.28
N SER A 28 0.91 -11.37 19.21
CA SER A 28 0.94 -11.05 20.65
C SER A 28 2.33 -10.67 21.16
N ASP A 29 3.37 -11.35 20.69
CA ASP A 29 4.75 -11.13 21.10
C ASP A 29 5.29 -9.79 20.58
N TYR A 30 4.78 -9.31 19.46
CA TYR A 30 5.19 -8.06 18.80
C TYR A 30 4.13 -6.94 18.90
N TRP A 31 3.24 -7.02 19.89
CA TRP A 31 2.23 -5.99 20.16
C TRP A 31 2.75 -4.98 21.17
N THR A 32 3.19 -3.81 20.71
CA THR A 32 3.91 -2.81 21.50
C THR A 32 3.26 -1.43 21.45
N ALA A 33 3.67 -0.56 22.36
CA ALA A 33 3.41 0.88 22.29
C ALA A 33 4.69 1.62 21.87
N GLY A 34 4.55 2.84 21.40
CA GLY A 34 5.69 3.74 21.21
C GLY A 34 6.42 4.02 22.52
N GLY A 35 7.72 4.29 22.43
CA GLY A 35 8.52 4.73 23.55
C GLY A 35 7.95 5.98 24.22
N SER A 36 8.22 6.21 25.51
CA SER A 36 7.65 7.33 26.27
C SER A 36 7.93 8.71 25.67
N GLU A 37 9.04 8.84 24.96
CA GLU A 37 9.48 10.10 24.33
C GLU A 37 9.28 10.11 22.80
N SER A 38 8.76 9.03 22.23
CA SER A 38 8.59 8.88 20.76
C SER A 38 7.58 9.86 20.17
N GLY A 39 6.65 10.37 20.96
CA GLY A 39 5.49 11.13 20.47
C GLY A 39 4.51 10.28 19.65
N ILE A 40 4.68 8.95 19.62
CA ILE A 40 3.76 8.01 18.96
C ILE A 40 2.57 7.79 19.91
N ALA A 41 1.40 8.22 19.50
CA ALA A 41 0.13 8.04 20.21
C ALA A 41 -0.71 6.94 19.51
N GLY A 42 -1.94 6.70 19.98
CA GLY A 42 -2.88 5.74 19.35
C GLY A 42 -2.94 4.38 20.02
N GLY A 43 -2.12 4.13 21.08
CA GLY A 43 -2.12 2.87 21.83
C GLY A 43 -1.09 1.87 21.32
N LYS A 44 -1.34 0.59 21.62
CA LYS A 44 -0.44 -0.47 21.15
C LYS A 44 -0.76 -0.85 19.70
N PHE A 45 0.27 -1.20 18.96
CA PHE A 45 0.20 -1.63 17.57
C PHE A 45 1.16 -2.82 17.33
N PHE A 46 0.99 -3.48 16.22
CA PHE A 46 1.87 -4.55 15.76
C PHE A 46 3.11 -3.95 15.07
N PHE A 47 4.29 -4.53 15.30
CA PHE A 47 5.47 -4.23 14.48
C PHE A 47 6.16 -5.54 14.05
N TYR A 48 6.75 -5.51 12.86
CA TYR A 48 7.46 -6.65 12.32
C TYR A 48 8.92 -6.67 12.78
N PRO A 49 9.41 -7.78 13.39
CA PRO A 49 10.83 -7.92 13.72
C PRO A 49 11.67 -8.13 12.43
N PRO A 50 13.00 -7.93 12.49
CA PRO A 50 13.79 -7.62 13.67
C PRO A 50 13.86 -6.13 14.02
N GLU A 51 13.38 -5.27 13.13
CA GLU A 51 13.48 -3.83 13.29
C GLU A 51 12.27 -3.30 14.07
N ARG A 52 12.53 -2.50 15.10
CA ARG A 52 11.47 -1.87 15.88
C ARG A 52 10.95 -0.63 15.15
N ARG A 53 10.17 -0.85 14.11
CA ARG A 53 9.63 0.21 13.25
C ARG A 53 8.11 0.23 13.26
N LEU A 54 7.55 1.43 13.25
CA LEU A 54 6.17 1.70 12.89
C LEU A 54 6.16 1.96 11.38
N ASP A 55 5.91 0.91 10.59
CA ASP A 55 5.94 0.96 9.12
C ASP A 55 4.54 1.17 8.56
N GLN A 56 4.42 2.04 7.57
CA GLN A 56 3.14 2.44 6.97
C GLN A 56 2.40 1.27 6.32
N LEU A 57 3.07 0.50 5.46
CA LEU A 57 2.43 -0.60 4.75
C LEU A 57 2.02 -1.71 5.71
N GLU A 58 2.88 -2.00 6.69
CA GLU A 58 2.60 -2.99 7.71
C GLU A 58 1.32 -2.64 8.51
N GLN A 59 1.16 -1.37 8.94
CA GLN A 59 -0.03 -0.95 9.68
C GLN A 59 -1.28 -0.97 8.81
N ILE A 60 -1.18 -0.57 7.54
CA ILE A 60 -2.28 -0.63 6.59
C ILE A 60 -2.75 -2.07 6.40
N PHE A 61 -1.86 -2.99 6.03
CA PHE A 61 -2.22 -4.38 5.79
C PHE A 61 -2.63 -5.12 7.06
N SER A 62 -1.99 -4.83 8.21
CA SER A 62 -2.38 -5.40 9.50
C SER A 62 -3.82 -5.03 9.88
N SER A 63 -4.28 -3.83 9.55
CA SER A 63 -5.63 -3.38 9.85
C SER A 63 -6.71 -4.29 9.22
N PHE A 64 -6.43 -4.89 8.06
CA PHE A 64 -7.39 -5.74 7.34
C PHE A 64 -7.70 -7.05 8.06
N PHE A 65 -6.75 -7.64 8.78
CA PHE A 65 -6.99 -8.87 9.54
C PHE A 65 -7.18 -8.62 11.04
N LEU A 66 -6.53 -7.61 11.63
CA LEU A 66 -6.72 -7.28 13.04
C LEU A 66 -8.15 -6.88 13.38
N VAL A 67 -8.91 -6.35 12.43
CA VAL A 67 -10.31 -5.99 12.63
C VAL A 67 -11.18 -7.18 13.09
N TYR A 68 -10.79 -8.40 12.75
CA TYR A 68 -11.48 -9.62 13.20
C TYR A 68 -11.17 -10.00 14.65
N SER A 69 -10.11 -9.43 15.24
CA SER A 69 -9.72 -9.58 16.64
C SER A 69 -9.77 -8.27 17.42
N ASN A 70 -10.56 -7.31 16.97
CA ASN A 70 -10.57 -5.92 17.43
C ASN A 70 -10.90 -5.74 18.94
N ARG A 71 -11.37 -6.79 19.61
CA ARG A 71 -11.56 -6.82 21.07
C ARG A 71 -10.23 -6.94 21.84
N ILE A 72 -9.19 -7.50 21.19
CA ILE A 72 -7.86 -7.75 21.79
C ILE A 72 -6.85 -6.81 21.15
N TYR A 73 -6.84 -6.76 19.81
CA TYR A 73 -5.94 -5.99 19.01
C TYR A 73 -6.74 -4.94 18.22
N ALA A 74 -6.73 -3.70 18.70
CA ALA A 74 -7.45 -2.62 18.04
C ALA A 74 -6.83 -2.34 16.66
N ALA A 75 -7.54 -2.71 15.60
CA ALA A 75 -7.06 -2.65 14.21
C ALA A 75 -6.69 -1.22 13.76
N SER A 76 -7.29 -0.21 14.37
CA SER A 76 -7.01 1.19 14.06
C SER A 76 -5.75 1.76 14.71
N ASN A 77 -5.23 1.11 15.76
CA ASN A 77 -4.17 1.71 16.58
C ASN A 77 -2.90 2.01 15.78
N GLY A 78 -2.51 1.12 14.86
CA GLY A 78 -1.35 1.35 14.02
C GLY A 78 -1.52 2.53 13.06
N LEU A 79 -2.73 2.73 12.54
CA LEU A 79 -3.05 3.89 11.71
C LEU A 79 -3.06 5.17 12.56
N ASP A 80 -3.64 5.11 13.78
CA ASP A 80 -3.66 6.25 14.70
C ASP A 80 -2.24 6.64 15.16
N ALA A 81 -1.36 5.64 15.36
CA ALA A 81 0.04 5.85 15.64
C ALA A 81 0.74 6.62 14.50
N LEU A 82 0.49 6.26 13.24
CA LEU A 82 1.00 6.97 12.07
C LEU A 82 0.42 8.38 11.95
N TYR A 83 -0.88 8.56 12.18
CA TYR A 83 -1.51 9.89 12.15
C TYR A 83 -0.98 10.80 13.25
N SER A 84 -0.61 10.26 14.41
CA SER A 84 0.02 11.04 15.49
C SER A 84 1.39 11.62 15.10
N LYS A 85 2.03 11.04 14.08
CA LYS A 85 3.31 11.49 13.53
C LYS A 85 3.17 12.40 12.31
N GLN A 86 1.94 12.80 11.94
CA GLN A 86 1.73 13.71 10.81
C GLN A 86 2.38 15.06 11.07
N GLU A 87 3.26 15.49 10.18
CA GLU A 87 3.95 16.76 10.21
C GLU A 87 2.99 17.93 9.89
N GLU A 88 3.38 19.17 10.21
CA GLU A 88 2.61 20.37 9.87
C GLU A 88 2.40 20.50 8.35
N SER A 89 3.37 20.03 7.55
CA SER A 89 3.29 19.93 6.09
C SER A 89 2.17 19.00 5.60
N GLY A 90 1.65 18.14 6.47
CA GLY A 90 0.73 17.05 6.14
C GLY A 90 1.43 15.72 5.87
N ALA A 91 2.76 15.68 5.85
CA ALA A 91 3.51 14.45 5.61
C ALA A 91 3.30 13.43 6.72
N ILE A 92 3.11 12.16 6.29
CA ILE A 92 3.26 10.97 7.12
C ILE A 92 4.34 10.15 6.43
N ARG A 93 5.46 9.89 7.13
CA ARG A 93 6.58 9.17 6.53
C ARG A 93 6.30 7.68 6.48
N CYS A 94 6.98 6.96 5.60
CA CYS A 94 6.77 5.52 5.41
C CYS A 94 7.13 4.69 6.65
N SER A 95 8.05 5.17 7.49
CA SER A 95 8.51 4.43 8.68
C SER A 95 9.04 5.34 9.78
N TYR A 96 8.84 4.93 11.04
CA TYR A 96 9.35 5.60 12.24
C TYR A 96 9.95 4.57 13.19
N ASP A 97 11.04 4.96 13.86
CA ASP A 97 11.58 4.19 14.96
C ASP A 97 10.60 4.20 16.16
N VAL A 98 10.29 3.02 16.71
CA VAL A 98 9.26 2.88 17.76
C VAL A 98 9.67 3.54 19.04
N ASP A 99 10.97 3.53 19.38
CA ASP A 99 11.46 3.98 20.67
C ASP A 99 11.69 5.50 20.70
N SER A 100 12.27 6.06 19.65
CA SER A 100 12.53 7.51 19.54
C SER A 100 11.44 8.29 18.80
N GLY A 101 10.64 7.62 17.98
CA GLY A 101 9.66 8.25 17.09
C GLY A 101 10.29 9.03 15.93
N ALA A 102 11.59 8.92 15.70
CA ALA A 102 12.27 9.54 14.58
C ALA A 102 11.82 8.89 13.25
N SER A 103 11.60 9.68 12.20
CA SER A 103 11.34 9.12 10.88
C SER A 103 12.59 8.39 10.35
N VAL A 104 12.39 7.18 9.86
CA VAL A 104 13.45 6.40 9.23
C VAL A 104 13.50 6.78 7.76
N ARG A 105 14.64 7.27 7.32
CA ARG A 105 14.92 7.70 5.95
C ARG A 105 16.28 7.18 5.54
N ASP A 106 16.45 6.92 4.27
CA ASP A 106 17.71 6.49 3.67
C ASP A 106 18.01 7.27 2.39
N ALA A 107 19.17 6.99 1.79
CA ALA A 107 19.58 7.66 0.56
C ALA A 107 18.69 7.34 -0.65
N GLU A 108 17.99 6.21 -0.63
CA GLU A 108 17.11 5.76 -1.71
C GLU A 108 15.71 6.36 -1.58
N ASN A 109 15.31 6.81 -0.37
CA ASN A 109 14.03 7.46 -0.08
C ASN A 109 14.21 8.59 0.96
N PRO A 110 14.90 9.67 0.61
CA PRO A 110 15.27 10.73 1.55
C PRO A 110 14.05 11.46 2.14
N ASP A 111 12.94 11.46 1.43
CA ASP A 111 11.68 12.06 1.89
C ASP A 111 10.81 11.10 2.68
N GLY A 112 11.19 9.82 2.79
CA GLY A 112 10.41 8.81 3.49
C GLY A 112 8.98 8.69 2.95
N ILE A 113 8.83 8.71 1.63
CA ILE A 113 7.54 8.58 0.96
C ILE A 113 7.13 7.10 0.98
N GLY A 114 5.87 6.82 1.32
CA GLY A 114 5.28 5.48 1.24
C GLY A 114 4.05 5.44 0.35
N LEU A 115 3.58 4.23 0.02
CA LEU A 115 2.39 4.03 -0.80
C LEU A 115 1.14 4.60 -0.11
N PRO A 116 0.38 5.49 -0.77
CA PRO A 116 -0.71 6.26 -0.15
C PRO A 116 -2.01 5.46 -0.03
N LEU A 117 -2.06 4.46 0.83
CA LEU A 117 -3.19 3.52 0.95
C LEU A 117 -4.06 3.74 2.20
N PHE A 118 -3.87 4.82 2.94
CA PHE A 118 -4.62 5.10 4.17
C PHE A 118 -6.13 5.16 3.96
N ALA A 119 -6.61 5.82 2.92
CA ALA A 119 -8.04 5.92 2.64
C ALA A 119 -8.66 4.53 2.36
N TRP A 120 -7.92 3.64 1.72
CA TRP A 120 -8.34 2.26 1.50
C TRP A 120 -8.44 1.48 2.82
N ALA A 121 -7.47 1.63 3.72
CA ALA A 121 -7.53 1.02 5.05
C ALA A 121 -8.75 1.51 5.85
N GLU A 122 -8.97 2.82 5.91
CA GLU A 122 -10.10 3.42 6.64
C GLU A 122 -11.46 3.03 6.04
N TYR A 123 -11.56 2.91 4.72
CA TYR A 123 -12.75 2.42 4.04
C TYR A 123 -13.05 0.97 4.43
N ASN A 124 -12.05 0.09 4.43
CA ASN A 124 -12.21 -1.29 4.86
C ASN A 124 -12.60 -1.40 6.35
N LEU A 125 -11.96 -0.61 7.22
CA LEU A 125 -12.33 -0.54 8.63
C LEU A 125 -13.78 -0.09 8.82
N TYR A 126 -14.22 0.92 8.06
CA TYR A 126 -15.60 1.38 8.11
C TYR A 126 -16.59 0.26 7.75
N HIS A 127 -16.33 -0.48 6.67
CA HIS A 127 -17.21 -1.57 6.24
C HIS A 127 -17.28 -2.74 7.24
N LYS A 128 -16.29 -2.89 8.11
CA LYS A 128 -16.29 -3.90 9.18
C LYS A 128 -16.89 -3.41 10.49
N THR A 129 -16.77 -2.11 10.78
CA THR A 129 -17.13 -1.54 12.09
C THR A 129 -18.34 -0.61 12.05
N ALA A 130 -18.73 -0.12 10.87
CA ALA A 130 -19.73 0.93 10.65
C ALA A 130 -19.44 2.23 11.43
N ASN A 131 -18.16 2.47 11.82
CA ASN A 131 -17.77 3.61 12.65
C ASN A 131 -17.61 4.89 11.81
N LYS A 132 -18.74 5.53 11.49
CA LYS A 132 -18.77 6.81 10.76
C LYS A 132 -18.09 7.95 11.53
N LYS A 133 -18.09 7.90 12.87
CA LYS A 133 -17.40 8.90 13.70
C LYS A 133 -15.91 8.90 13.42
N ARG A 134 -15.28 7.71 13.37
CA ARG A 134 -13.88 7.55 13.00
C ARG A 134 -13.58 8.15 11.63
N VAL A 135 -14.39 7.84 10.61
CA VAL A 135 -14.20 8.40 9.26
C VAL A 135 -14.15 9.93 9.31
N LYS A 136 -15.05 10.56 10.08
CA LYS A 136 -15.06 12.02 10.26
C LYS A 136 -13.79 12.54 10.96
N GLU A 137 -13.31 11.81 11.97
CA GLU A 137 -12.13 12.21 12.75
C GLU A 137 -10.84 12.13 11.95
N VAL A 138 -10.65 11.09 11.10
CA VAL A 138 -9.42 10.89 10.33
C VAL A 138 -9.39 11.65 9.02
N MET A 139 -10.53 12.04 8.46
CA MET A 139 -10.62 12.72 7.17
C MET A 139 -9.67 13.92 7.01
N PRO A 140 -9.54 14.83 8.01
CA PRO A 140 -8.60 15.95 7.88
C PRO A 140 -7.13 15.50 7.75
N ALA A 141 -6.73 14.42 8.43
CA ALA A 141 -5.38 13.90 8.32
C ALA A 141 -5.12 13.28 6.94
N LEU A 142 -6.09 12.54 6.41
CA LEU A 142 -6.03 11.96 5.07
C LEU A 142 -5.92 13.05 3.99
N GLN A 143 -6.73 14.11 4.11
CA GLN A 143 -6.71 15.25 3.17
C GLN A 143 -5.36 15.97 3.19
N ARG A 144 -4.79 16.25 4.37
CA ARG A 144 -3.46 16.89 4.47
C ARG A 144 -2.37 16.01 3.88
N HIS A 145 -2.40 14.70 4.12
CA HIS A 145 -1.42 13.78 3.54
C HIS A 145 -1.52 13.71 2.02
N TYR A 146 -2.74 13.64 1.49
CA TYR A 146 -2.98 13.68 0.04
C TYR A 146 -2.44 14.97 -0.57
N ALA A 147 -2.75 16.13 0.03
CA ALA A 147 -2.28 17.44 -0.44
C ALA A 147 -0.75 17.57 -0.40
N TRP A 148 -0.11 17.02 0.64
CA TRP A 148 1.35 16.98 0.73
C TRP A 148 1.96 16.17 -0.42
N LEU A 149 1.42 14.99 -0.75
CA LEU A 149 1.88 14.18 -1.89
C LEU A 149 1.65 14.91 -3.23
N GLU A 150 0.52 15.61 -3.39
CA GLU A 150 0.30 16.43 -4.59
C GLU A 150 1.34 17.55 -4.72
N GLY A 151 1.62 18.26 -3.64
CA GLY A 151 2.59 19.36 -3.64
C GLY A 151 4.04 18.90 -3.82
N SER A 152 4.40 17.73 -3.30
CA SER A 152 5.77 17.23 -3.31
C SER A 152 6.11 16.41 -4.57
N CYS A 153 5.19 15.55 -5.01
CA CYS A 153 5.48 14.50 -5.99
C CYS A 153 4.81 14.71 -7.35
N LYS A 154 3.68 15.44 -7.41
CA LYS A 154 2.96 15.61 -8.68
C LYS A 154 3.67 16.54 -9.63
N ARG A 155 3.76 16.15 -10.90
CA ARG A 155 4.44 16.92 -11.95
C ARG A 155 3.43 17.47 -12.97
N ALA A 156 3.92 18.27 -13.91
CA ALA A 156 3.10 18.96 -14.91
C ALA A 156 2.29 18.01 -15.79
N ASN A 157 2.80 16.78 -16.05
CA ASN A 157 2.08 15.73 -16.75
C ASN A 157 0.92 15.13 -15.93
N GLY A 158 0.83 15.49 -14.64
CA GLY A 158 -0.20 15.07 -13.70
C GLY A 158 0.02 13.69 -13.07
N LEU A 159 1.18 13.08 -13.30
CA LEU A 159 1.65 11.88 -12.62
C LEU A 159 2.55 12.26 -11.42
N TYR A 160 2.80 11.28 -10.56
CA TYR A 160 3.61 11.43 -9.35
C TYR A 160 4.98 10.81 -9.58
N GLU A 161 6.01 11.65 -9.43
CA GLU A 161 7.41 11.28 -9.47
C GLU A 161 7.89 10.94 -8.07
N VAL A 162 8.41 9.74 -7.89
CA VAL A 162 8.95 9.25 -6.61
C VAL A 162 10.13 8.31 -6.86
N PRO A 163 11.05 8.15 -5.89
CA PRO A 163 12.06 7.12 -5.98
C PRO A 163 11.45 5.71 -5.96
N VAL A 164 12.12 4.73 -6.56
CA VAL A 164 11.65 3.34 -6.59
C VAL A 164 11.41 2.76 -5.19
N ALA A 165 12.19 3.16 -4.20
CA ALA A 165 12.04 2.74 -2.81
C ALA A 165 10.67 3.14 -2.21
N ALA A 166 10.06 4.25 -2.66
CA ALA A 166 8.74 4.68 -2.23
C ALA A 166 7.61 3.72 -2.68
N THR A 167 7.88 2.82 -3.62
CA THR A 167 6.92 1.79 -4.07
C THR A 167 6.93 0.53 -3.20
N GLY A 168 7.81 0.44 -2.20
CA GLY A 168 8.05 -0.77 -1.41
C GLY A 168 8.91 -1.82 -2.11
N MET A 169 9.48 -1.52 -3.28
CA MET A 169 10.33 -2.43 -4.08
C MET A 169 11.68 -1.78 -4.43
N ALA A 170 12.44 -1.35 -3.42
CA ALA A 170 13.68 -0.58 -3.54
C ALA A 170 14.72 -1.22 -4.48
N GLY A 171 14.92 -2.52 -4.45
CA GLY A 171 15.88 -3.23 -5.31
C GLY A 171 15.37 -3.60 -6.70
N SER A 172 14.18 -3.15 -7.11
CA SER A 172 13.60 -3.46 -8.42
C SER A 172 14.44 -2.88 -9.57
N PRO A 173 14.65 -3.62 -10.69
CA PRO A 173 15.49 -3.16 -11.82
C PRO A 173 14.83 -2.06 -12.69
N ARG A 174 13.92 -1.27 -12.12
CA ARG A 174 13.23 -0.14 -12.76
C ARG A 174 13.96 1.18 -12.57
N GLY A 175 15.28 1.16 -12.37
CA GLY A 175 16.06 2.34 -11.99
C GLY A 175 16.02 3.52 -12.96
N ALA A 176 15.64 3.30 -14.24
CA ALA A 176 15.44 4.37 -15.22
C ALA A 176 14.06 5.06 -15.07
N ALA A 177 13.11 4.47 -14.38
CA ALA A 177 11.75 5.03 -14.23
C ALA A 177 11.73 6.12 -13.17
N MET A 178 10.95 7.16 -13.42
CA MET A 178 10.66 8.25 -12.48
C MET A 178 9.19 8.26 -12.05
N TYR A 179 8.30 7.85 -12.94
CA TYR A 179 6.87 7.73 -12.68
C TYR A 179 6.50 6.26 -12.58
N HIS A 180 6.51 5.74 -11.36
CA HIS A 180 6.23 4.33 -11.10
C HIS A 180 4.74 4.04 -11.20
N VAL A 181 4.37 2.98 -11.96
CA VAL A 181 2.98 2.63 -12.23
C VAL A 181 2.24 2.22 -10.96
N ASP A 182 2.88 1.48 -10.08
CA ASP A 182 2.34 1.07 -8.78
C ASP A 182 2.05 2.26 -7.87
N PHE A 183 2.98 3.23 -7.76
CA PHE A 183 2.74 4.44 -6.95
C PHE A 183 1.61 5.29 -7.53
N ASN A 184 1.59 5.49 -8.84
CA ASN A 184 0.53 6.26 -9.50
C ASN A 184 -0.83 5.56 -9.42
N ALA A 185 -0.88 4.23 -9.51
CA ALA A 185 -2.07 3.45 -9.24
C ALA A 185 -2.50 3.53 -7.77
N ALA A 186 -1.56 3.50 -6.80
CA ALA A 186 -1.87 3.71 -5.38
C ALA A 186 -2.44 5.09 -5.09
N MET A 187 -1.97 6.14 -5.78
CA MET A 187 -2.60 7.48 -5.72
C MET A 187 -4.03 7.47 -6.28
N ALA A 188 -4.29 6.70 -7.34
CA ALA A 188 -5.65 6.52 -7.86
C ALA A 188 -6.54 5.73 -6.87
N VAL A 189 -6.02 4.67 -6.23
CA VAL A 189 -6.68 3.95 -5.11
C VAL A 189 -7.02 4.93 -3.99
N ASN A 190 -6.05 5.76 -3.57
CA ASN A 190 -6.27 6.74 -2.53
C ASN A 190 -7.41 7.72 -2.90
N ALA A 191 -7.38 8.27 -4.11
CA ALA A 191 -8.43 9.17 -4.58
C ALA A 191 -9.81 8.49 -4.67
N LEU A 192 -9.87 7.23 -5.14
CA LEU A 192 -11.09 6.44 -5.21
C LEU A 192 -11.73 6.28 -3.82
N TYR A 193 -10.94 5.86 -2.85
CA TYR A 193 -11.45 5.64 -1.49
C TYR A 193 -11.65 6.93 -0.69
N MET A 194 -10.90 7.99 -0.94
CA MET A 194 -11.23 9.33 -0.42
C MET A 194 -12.60 9.80 -0.90
N SER A 195 -12.93 9.58 -2.18
CA SER A 195 -14.27 9.87 -2.71
C SER A 195 -15.35 9.05 -2.00
N ALA A 196 -15.14 7.74 -1.85
CA ALA A 196 -16.08 6.86 -1.16
C ALA A 196 -16.28 7.22 0.33
N LEU A 197 -15.21 7.61 1.03
CA LEU A 197 -15.30 8.13 2.40
C LEU A 197 -16.07 9.45 2.47
N GLY A 198 -15.92 10.33 1.48
CA GLY A 198 -16.74 11.54 1.32
C GLY A 198 -18.22 11.22 1.19
N ASP A 199 -18.57 10.23 0.38
CA ASP A 199 -19.95 9.74 0.22
C ASP A 199 -20.52 9.17 1.54
N ILE A 200 -19.72 8.42 2.29
CA ILE A 200 -20.09 7.92 3.63
C ILE A 200 -20.41 9.08 4.58
N LEU A 201 -19.64 10.16 4.52
CA LEU A 201 -19.87 11.35 5.33
C LEU A 201 -21.05 12.21 4.86
N ASN A 202 -21.59 11.96 3.66
CA ASN A 202 -22.51 12.83 2.90
C ASN A 202 -21.88 14.19 2.56
N ASP A 203 -20.56 14.25 2.43
CA ASP A 203 -19.81 15.42 2.01
C ASP A 203 -19.58 15.38 0.49
N LYS A 204 -20.45 16.05 -0.24
CA LYS A 204 -20.41 16.08 -1.71
C LYS A 204 -19.18 16.78 -2.26
N GLU A 205 -18.63 17.75 -1.55
CA GLU A 205 -17.44 18.48 -2.00
C GLU A 205 -16.23 17.55 -2.00
N ILE A 206 -15.98 16.85 -0.89
CA ILE A 206 -14.94 15.83 -0.78
C ILE A 206 -15.16 14.73 -1.84
N GLY A 207 -16.38 14.19 -1.93
CA GLY A 207 -16.71 13.14 -2.89
C GLY A 207 -16.38 13.55 -4.33
N PHE A 208 -16.80 14.74 -4.78
CA PHE A 208 -16.54 15.23 -6.13
C PHE A 208 -15.07 15.55 -6.39
N GLN A 209 -14.39 16.19 -5.44
CA GLN A 209 -12.98 16.54 -5.58
C GLN A 209 -12.13 15.31 -5.87
N TYR A 210 -12.23 14.27 -5.03
CA TYR A 210 -11.40 13.08 -5.17
C TYR A 210 -11.84 12.17 -6.32
N LYS A 211 -13.13 12.15 -6.66
CA LYS A 211 -13.62 11.48 -7.85
C LYS A 211 -13.00 12.05 -9.13
N ARG A 212 -12.89 13.37 -9.22
CA ARG A 212 -12.20 14.04 -10.34
C ARG A 212 -10.71 13.70 -10.39
N ASN A 213 -10.04 13.66 -9.22
CA ASN A 213 -8.63 13.27 -9.14
C ASN A 213 -8.43 11.83 -9.61
N TYR A 214 -9.30 10.91 -9.19
CA TYR A 214 -9.30 9.52 -9.62
C TYR A 214 -9.41 9.39 -11.15
N PHE A 215 -10.42 10.00 -11.76
CA PHE A 215 -10.60 9.89 -13.20
C PHE A 215 -9.48 10.55 -14.01
N SER A 216 -8.89 11.63 -13.51
CA SER A 216 -7.69 12.24 -14.09
C SER A 216 -6.52 11.27 -14.10
N LEU A 217 -6.23 10.61 -12.98
CA LEU A 217 -5.17 9.60 -12.87
C LEU A 217 -5.47 8.37 -13.73
N LYS A 218 -6.68 7.83 -13.66
CA LYS A 218 -7.13 6.71 -14.51
C LYS A 218 -6.86 6.96 -15.99
N THR A 219 -7.20 8.16 -16.48
CA THR A 219 -6.96 8.55 -17.88
C THR A 219 -5.47 8.60 -18.20
N ARG A 220 -4.64 9.20 -17.33
CA ARG A 220 -3.20 9.33 -17.56
C ARG A 220 -2.48 8.00 -17.54
N ILE A 221 -2.75 7.16 -16.54
CA ILE A 221 -2.17 5.82 -16.44
C ILE A 221 -2.53 4.99 -17.66
N ASN A 222 -3.79 5.03 -18.09
CA ASN A 222 -4.24 4.31 -19.29
C ASN A 222 -3.60 4.80 -20.58
N ASN A 223 -3.30 6.09 -20.70
CA ASN A 223 -2.75 6.67 -21.92
C ASN A 223 -1.24 6.56 -22.00
N MET A 224 -0.53 6.68 -20.86
CA MET A 224 0.93 6.82 -20.84
C MET A 224 1.63 5.53 -20.45
N MET A 225 1.01 4.72 -19.58
CA MET A 225 1.66 3.56 -18.96
C MET A 225 1.21 2.22 -19.56
N TRP A 226 0.09 2.18 -20.28
CA TRP A 226 -0.39 0.97 -20.95
C TRP A 226 0.36 0.71 -22.25
N ASN A 227 0.99 -0.45 -22.36
CA ASN A 227 1.59 -0.95 -23.59
C ASN A 227 0.60 -1.90 -24.29
N ARG A 228 0.18 -1.56 -25.52
CA ARG A 228 -0.82 -2.34 -26.25
C ARG A 228 -0.26 -3.64 -26.84
N GLU A 229 1.02 -3.65 -27.21
CA GLU A 229 1.67 -4.81 -27.82
C GLU A 229 1.93 -5.88 -26.75
N ASP A 230 2.38 -5.44 -25.58
CA ASP A 230 2.67 -6.33 -24.46
C ASP A 230 1.44 -6.68 -23.59
N GLY A 231 0.34 -5.96 -23.71
CA GLY A 231 -0.83 -6.12 -22.84
C GLY A 231 -0.50 -5.88 -21.36
N PHE A 232 0.35 -4.88 -21.07
CA PHE A 232 0.89 -4.67 -19.72
C PHE A 232 1.08 -3.20 -19.38
N TYR A 233 1.04 -2.85 -18.07
CA TYR A 233 1.36 -1.50 -17.62
C TYR A 233 2.82 -1.38 -17.19
N TYR A 234 3.50 -0.36 -17.71
CA TYR A 234 4.88 -0.05 -17.40
C TYR A 234 5.03 1.29 -16.67
N SER A 235 6.04 1.38 -15.84
CA SER A 235 6.56 2.67 -15.35
C SER A 235 7.18 3.46 -16.52
N ILE A 236 7.26 4.78 -16.39
CA ILE A 236 7.83 5.64 -17.44
C ILE A 236 9.01 6.47 -16.90
N ASP A 237 9.93 6.85 -17.79
CA ASP A 237 11.10 7.67 -17.49
C ASP A 237 10.78 9.19 -17.51
N ALA A 238 11.81 10.03 -17.41
CA ALA A 238 11.69 11.48 -17.41
C ALA A 238 11.15 12.04 -18.74
N GLU A 239 11.39 11.35 -19.85
CA GLU A 239 10.91 11.69 -21.18
C GLU A 239 9.57 11.03 -21.52
N GLU A 240 8.90 10.48 -20.50
CA GLU A 240 7.59 9.80 -20.60
C GLU A 240 7.61 8.53 -21.48
N ARG A 241 8.79 7.92 -21.68
CA ARG A 241 8.94 6.66 -22.41
C ARG A 241 8.77 5.49 -21.43
N GLN A 242 8.09 4.46 -21.89
CA GLN A 242 7.91 3.25 -21.09
C GLN A 242 9.24 2.53 -20.83
N VAL A 243 9.45 2.15 -19.58
CA VAL A 243 10.57 1.31 -19.13
C VAL A 243 10.09 -0.14 -19.13
N PRO A 244 10.52 -0.98 -20.11
CA PRO A 244 9.90 -2.29 -20.37
C PRO A 244 10.36 -3.36 -19.36
N VAL A 245 10.20 -3.07 -18.08
CA VAL A 245 10.48 -4.01 -16.98
C VAL A 245 9.16 -4.47 -16.36
N LYS A 246 8.77 -5.72 -16.63
CA LYS A 246 7.52 -6.31 -16.11
C LYS A 246 7.69 -6.68 -14.64
N THR A 247 7.13 -5.90 -13.75
CA THR A 247 7.09 -6.17 -12.31
C THR A 247 5.67 -6.40 -11.82
N ILE A 248 5.53 -7.00 -10.64
CA ILE A 248 4.22 -7.16 -9.97
C ILE A 248 3.51 -5.81 -9.78
N GLY A 249 4.26 -4.70 -9.77
CA GLY A 249 3.71 -3.34 -9.73
C GLY A 249 2.82 -2.98 -10.92
N GLY A 250 3.00 -3.64 -12.08
CA GLY A 250 2.16 -3.45 -13.26
C GLY A 250 0.71 -3.94 -13.10
N PHE A 251 0.39 -4.69 -12.04
CA PHE A 251 -0.97 -5.14 -11.72
C PHE A 251 -1.70 -4.20 -10.74
N TRP A 252 -1.02 -3.24 -10.13
CA TRP A 252 -1.67 -2.28 -9.22
C TRP A 252 -2.82 -1.48 -9.85
N PRO A 253 -2.82 -1.19 -11.18
CA PRO A 253 -3.98 -0.61 -11.84
C PRO A 253 -5.28 -1.42 -11.68
N LEU A 254 -5.21 -2.74 -11.49
CA LEU A 254 -6.40 -3.58 -11.20
C LEU A 254 -7.03 -3.19 -9.86
N LEU A 255 -6.22 -2.96 -8.82
CA LEU A 255 -6.70 -2.54 -7.50
C LEU A 255 -7.41 -1.18 -7.56
N ALA A 256 -6.98 -0.32 -8.47
CA ALA A 256 -7.55 1.01 -8.69
C ALA A 256 -8.72 1.01 -9.70
N GLU A 257 -9.18 -0.15 -10.18
CA GLU A 257 -10.23 -0.27 -11.20
C GLU A 257 -9.94 0.56 -12.49
N ILE A 258 -8.66 0.67 -12.85
CA ILE A 258 -8.20 1.48 -13.99
C ILE A 258 -8.46 0.79 -15.33
N PRO A 259 -8.08 -0.51 -15.52
CA PRO A 259 -8.27 -1.20 -16.79
C PRO A 259 -9.74 -1.40 -17.13
N ASN A 260 -10.04 -1.45 -18.43
CA ASN A 260 -11.27 -2.05 -18.90
C ASN A 260 -11.14 -3.59 -18.92
N GLU A 261 -12.21 -4.28 -19.30
CA GLU A 261 -12.27 -5.74 -19.32
C GLU A 261 -11.17 -6.38 -20.19
N GLU A 262 -10.98 -5.91 -21.43
CA GLU A 262 -9.94 -6.38 -22.36
C GLU A 262 -8.52 -6.27 -21.75
N ARG A 263 -8.21 -5.14 -21.09
CA ARG A 263 -6.91 -4.95 -20.46
C ARG A 263 -6.76 -5.78 -19.19
N ALA A 264 -7.84 -5.99 -18.45
CA ALA A 264 -7.84 -6.86 -17.27
C ALA A 264 -7.58 -8.31 -17.68
N GLU A 265 -8.20 -8.79 -18.75
CA GLU A 265 -7.95 -10.13 -19.32
C GLU A 265 -6.48 -10.29 -19.73
N ALA A 266 -5.90 -9.32 -20.45
CA ALA A 266 -4.49 -9.35 -20.83
C ALA A 266 -3.56 -9.42 -19.60
N LEU A 267 -3.87 -8.68 -18.52
CA LEU A 267 -3.12 -8.78 -17.26
C LEU A 267 -3.25 -10.16 -16.60
N ILE A 268 -4.44 -10.78 -16.64
CA ILE A 268 -4.67 -12.14 -16.09
C ILE A 268 -3.86 -13.18 -16.88
N GLU A 269 -3.72 -13.03 -18.21
CA GLU A 269 -2.85 -13.89 -19.00
C GLU A 269 -1.40 -13.84 -18.51
N HIS A 270 -0.88 -12.65 -18.18
CA HIS A 270 0.45 -12.53 -17.58
C HIS A 270 0.56 -13.19 -16.19
N LEU A 271 -0.48 -13.09 -15.35
CA LEU A 271 -0.49 -13.71 -14.02
C LEU A 271 -0.47 -15.25 -14.08
N THR A 272 -1.11 -15.83 -15.09
CA THR A 272 -1.24 -17.27 -15.25
C THR A 272 -0.15 -17.91 -16.13
N ASN A 273 0.61 -17.09 -16.88
CA ASN A 273 1.67 -17.57 -17.78
C ASN A 273 2.93 -17.94 -16.98
N PRO A 274 3.39 -19.22 -17.06
CA PRO A 274 4.60 -19.66 -16.37
C PRO A 274 5.89 -18.93 -16.79
N ALA A 275 5.92 -18.36 -17.99
CA ALA A 275 7.06 -17.58 -18.48
C ALA A 275 7.13 -16.18 -17.84
N THR A 276 6.06 -15.71 -17.19
CA THR A 276 6.02 -14.38 -16.56
C THR A 276 5.78 -14.48 -15.06
N PHE A 277 4.52 -14.55 -14.60
CA PHE A 277 4.18 -14.51 -13.17
C PHE A 277 3.52 -15.78 -12.65
N GLY A 278 3.07 -16.70 -13.53
CA GLY A 278 2.46 -17.99 -13.19
C GLY A 278 3.49 -19.09 -12.92
N THR A 279 4.60 -18.78 -12.26
CA THR A 279 5.69 -19.70 -11.93
C THR A 279 5.27 -20.71 -10.85
N GLU A 280 6.10 -21.73 -10.57
CA GLU A 280 5.88 -22.71 -9.50
C GLU A 280 5.65 -22.04 -8.13
N ASN A 281 6.46 -21.00 -7.82
CA ASN A 281 6.16 -20.06 -6.74
C ASN A 281 5.50 -18.84 -7.37
N PRO A 282 4.15 -18.76 -7.36
CA PRO A 282 3.42 -17.79 -8.17
C PRO A 282 3.64 -16.35 -7.71
N PHE A 283 3.46 -15.46 -8.66
CA PHE A 283 3.50 -14.01 -8.49
C PHE A 283 4.85 -13.47 -8.00
N PRO A 284 5.97 -13.81 -8.68
CA PRO A 284 7.25 -13.19 -8.37
C PRO A 284 7.19 -11.67 -8.55
N SER A 285 8.04 -10.94 -7.85
CA SER A 285 8.11 -9.48 -7.94
C SER A 285 8.56 -8.98 -9.32
N LEU A 286 9.32 -9.78 -10.05
CA LEU A 286 9.78 -9.55 -11.43
C LEU A 286 9.38 -10.74 -12.32
N ALA A 287 8.96 -10.47 -13.55
CA ALA A 287 8.58 -11.53 -14.49
C ALA A 287 9.74 -12.50 -14.75
N ALA A 288 9.43 -13.81 -14.77
CA ALA A 288 10.44 -14.87 -14.86
C ALA A 288 11.26 -14.86 -16.16
N ASN A 289 10.73 -14.26 -17.23
CA ASN A 289 11.44 -14.06 -18.50
C ASN A 289 12.28 -12.79 -18.56
N SER A 290 12.36 -12.02 -17.46
CA SER A 290 13.27 -10.88 -17.39
C SER A 290 14.72 -11.32 -17.31
N PRO A 291 15.66 -10.65 -17.99
CA PRO A 291 17.09 -10.94 -17.87
C PRO A 291 17.64 -10.73 -16.45
N ASP A 292 16.98 -9.87 -15.65
CA ASP A 292 17.33 -9.57 -14.26
C ASP A 292 16.65 -10.50 -13.24
N TYR A 293 15.90 -11.52 -13.70
CA TYR A 293 15.19 -12.42 -12.80
C TYR A 293 16.17 -13.26 -11.97
N ASP A 294 16.00 -13.23 -10.64
CA ASP A 294 16.78 -14.03 -9.69
C ASP A 294 15.85 -14.96 -8.89
N LYS A 295 16.01 -16.28 -9.08
CA LYS A 295 15.24 -17.30 -8.35
C LYS A 295 15.34 -17.20 -6.83
N ARG A 296 16.39 -16.54 -6.30
CA ARG A 296 16.55 -16.31 -4.86
C ARG A 296 15.69 -15.16 -4.33
N GLY A 297 15.02 -14.44 -5.19
CA GLY A 297 14.14 -13.32 -4.83
C GLY A 297 14.81 -12.05 -4.32
N LEU A 298 16.14 -11.99 -4.29
CA LEU A 298 16.87 -10.86 -3.74
C LEU A 298 16.61 -9.56 -4.51
N GLY A 299 16.38 -8.47 -3.78
CA GLY A 299 16.19 -7.14 -4.36
C GLY A 299 14.94 -7.03 -5.23
N TYR A 300 13.86 -7.72 -4.88
CA TYR A 300 12.60 -7.72 -5.64
C TYR A 300 12.80 -8.11 -7.12
N ARG A 301 13.60 -9.14 -7.35
CA ARG A 301 13.92 -9.68 -8.68
C ARG A 301 13.42 -11.09 -8.94
N GLY A 302 12.58 -11.63 -8.06
CA GLY A 302 12.04 -12.99 -8.19
C GLY A 302 10.95 -13.27 -7.19
N SER A 303 10.80 -14.54 -6.78
CA SER A 303 9.88 -14.94 -5.71
C SER A 303 10.35 -14.36 -4.39
N VAL A 304 9.42 -13.78 -3.63
CA VAL A 304 9.67 -13.15 -2.33
C VAL A 304 9.18 -14.07 -1.22
#